data_4b712a62e9e1c50acb7784bd375acde0
#
_entry.id   4b712a62e9e1c50acb7784bd375acde0
#
_cell.length_a   1.000
_cell.length_b   1.000
_cell.length_c   1.000
_cell.angle_alpha   90.00
_cell.angle_beta   90.00
_cell.angle_gamma   90.00
#
_symmetry.space_group_name_H-M   'P 1'
#
loop_
_entity.id
_entity.type
_entity.pdbx_description
1 polymer ?
#
loop_
_entity_poly.entity_id
_entity_poly.type
_entity_poly.pdbx_seq_one_letter_code
_entity_poly.pdbx_strand_id
1 'polypeptide(L)'
;MIFKTLLTSVAVSMAVASYAQAAIQDGTFEGTANGKNGPVTVAVTIKAGKIANVKVVKSGESAMIGDAAIARIPAEIVARQSLGVNNVAGASLTSMAIKAAATNAVKAAGGTPSEFYKAPIKKPASNIDVSYKTAVVVVGSGASGMAAAVRSQLNGNPTILIEKMPYLGGDTILNAGTLIATGSRYQREVMHETKDSPALAYKDIMHVGKHRNDPVLVKMVTEKAGSVVDWLIDDLKIPYGPAATQYPDHSASRQLGVEGRSPNFIRTMSRIFTDHGGKILMETRATSLIYKGGRVDGIHAVNSDG
;
A
#
# COMPACT_ATOMS: atom_id res chain seq x y z
N MET A 1 -28.63 88.01 -30.40
CA MET A 1 -27.70 87.01 -30.98
C MET A 1 -27.54 85.92 -29.98
N ILE A 2 -28.32 84.83 -30.04
CA ILE A 2 -28.39 83.76 -29.09
C ILE A 2 -27.79 82.51 -29.77
N PHE A 3 -26.62 82.05 -29.30
CA PHE A 3 -26.02 80.77 -29.69
C PHE A 3 -26.70 79.64 -28.93
N LYS A 4 -27.35 78.73 -29.60
CA LYS A 4 -27.83 77.47 -29.12
C LYS A 4 -26.74 76.43 -29.34
N THR A 5 -26.13 75.95 -28.26
CA THR A 5 -25.19 74.84 -28.25
C THR A 5 -25.97 73.51 -28.22
N LEU A 6 -25.88 72.71 -29.23
CA LEU A 6 -26.46 71.38 -29.33
C LEU A 6 -25.44 70.42 -28.61
N LEU A 7 -25.83 69.80 -27.48
CA LEU A 7 -25.10 68.67 -26.90
C LEU A 7 -25.63 67.37 -27.55
N THR A 8 -24.80 66.72 -28.36
CA THR A 8 -25.06 65.36 -28.85
C THR A 8 -24.45 64.38 -27.83
N SER A 9 -25.29 63.70 -27.08
CA SER A 9 -24.91 62.61 -26.22
C SER A 9 -24.70 61.33 -27.03
N VAL A 10 -23.46 60.89 -27.13
CA VAL A 10 -23.12 59.56 -27.68
C VAL A 10 -23.25 58.53 -26.58
N ALA A 11 -24.33 57.74 -26.65
CA ALA A 11 -24.48 56.57 -25.76
C ALA A 11 -23.60 55.44 -26.29
N VAL A 12 -22.48 55.19 -25.62
CA VAL A 12 -21.64 53.98 -25.84
C VAL A 12 -22.31 52.79 -25.16
N SER A 13 -23.03 51.99 -25.90
CA SER A 13 -23.55 50.67 -25.43
C SER A 13 -22.38 49.70 -25.32
N MET A 14 -21.83 49.48 -24.12
CA MET A 14 -20.97 48.38 -23.82
C MET A 14 -21.79 47.06 -23.84
N ALA A 15 -21.69 46.30 -24.90
CA ALA A 15 -22.17 44.94 -24.94
C ALA A 15 -21.24 44.10 -24.04
N VAL A 16 -21.67 43.83 -22.79
CA VAL A 16 -21.06 42.83 -21.95
C VAL A 16 -21.39 41.48 -22.56
N ALA A 17 -20.45 40.95 -23.35
CA ALA A 17 -20.53 39.55 -23.76
C ALA A 17 -20.40 38.69 -22.53
N SER A 18 -21.51 38.22 -21.98
CA SER A 18 -21.54 37.18 -20.99
C SER A 18 -20.98 35.92 -21.66
N TYR A 19 -19.73 35.59 -21.41
CA TYR A 19 -19.22 34.27 -21.72
C TYR A 19 -20.02 33.30 -20.84
N ALA A 20 -21.06 32.73 -21.39
CA ALA A 20 -21.74 31.59 -20.78
C ALA A 20 -20.69 30.48 -20.71
N GLN A 21 -20.16 30.25 -19.54
CA GLN A 21 -19.26 29.11 -19.28
C GLN A 21 -20.04 27.86 -19.67
N ALA A 22 -19.51 27.12 -20.65
CA ALA A 22 -20.17 25.90 -21.12
C ALA A 22 -20.32 24.97 -19.88
N ALA A 23 -21.56 24.55 -19.65
CA ALA A 23 -21.82 23.59 -18.58
C ALA A 23 -21.01 22.31 -18.83
N ILE A 24 -20.47 21.72 -17.76
CA ILE A 24 -19.76 20.44 -17.88
C ILE A 24 -20.64 19.41 -18.61
N GLN A 25 -20.09 18.70 -19.58
CA GLN A 25 -20.82 17.74 -20.39
C GLN A 25 -21.05 16.43 -19.62
N ASP A 26 -22.25 15.88 -19.70
CA ASP A 26 -22.56 14.54 -19.23
C ASP A 26 -21.85 13.51 -20.13
N GLY A 27 -21.33 12.45 -19.53
CA GLY A 27 -20.58 11.41 -20.22
C GLY A 27 -19.44 10.86 -19.37
N THR A 28 -18.64 9.98 -19.96
CA THR A 28 -17.42 9.44 -19.33
C THR A 28 -16.20 9.95 -20.07
N PHE A 29 -15.31 10.59 -19.35
CA PHE A 29 -14.11 11.22 -19.89
C PHE A 29 -12.88 10.66 -19.19
N GLU A 30 -11.80 10.48 -19.94
CA GLU A 30 -10.54 9.99 -19.40
C GLU A 30 -9.54 11.13 -19.23
N GLY A 31 -8.77 11.04 -18.15
CA GLY A 31 -7.61 11.87 -17.92
C GLY A 31 -6.44 11.04 -17.43
N THR A 32 -5.24 11.48 -17.72
CA THR A 32 -4.01 10.79 -17.37
C THR A 32 -3.06 11.75 -16.65
N ALA A 33 -2.34 11.23 -15.65
CA ALA A 33 -1.26 11.94 -14.97
C ALA A 33 -0.17 10.95 -14.54
N ASN A 34 1.05 11.45 -14.30
CA ASN A 34 2.16 10.61 -13.89
C ASN A 34 2.09 10.28 -12.39
N GLY A 35 2.15 9.00 -12.06
CA GLY A 35 2.36 8.48 -10.72
C GLY A 35 3.83 8.17 -10.42
N LYS A 36 4.07 7.31 -9.43
CA LYS A 36 5.41 6.88 -9.05
C LYS A 36 6.07 6.00 -10.12
N ASN A 37 5.31 5.06 -10.67
CA ASN A 37 5.82 4.02 -11.59
C ASN A 37 5.35 4.23 -13.04
N GLY A 38 4.82 5.41 -13.35
CA GLY A 38 4.36 5.75 -14.68
C GLY A 38 2.96 6.34 -14.72
N PRO A 39 2.33 6.41 -15.91
CA PRO A 39 1.04 7.05 -16.07
C PRO A 39 -0.09 6.29 -15.38
N VAL A 40 -0.95 7.05 -14.70
CA VAL A 40 -2.22 6.61 -14.12
C VAL A 40 -3.35 7.24 -14.93
N THR A 41 -4.24 6.43 -15.50
CA THR A 41 -5.40 6.89 -16.25
C THR A 41 -6.67 6.66 -15.45
N VAL A 42 -7.52 7.69 -15.37
CA VAL A 42 -8.77 7.69 -14.62
C VAL A 42 -9.92 8.05 -15.55
N ALA A 43 -10.98 7.25 -15.53
CA ALA A 43 -12.25 7.56 -16.17
C ALA A 43 -13.17 8.21 -15.13
N VAL A 44 -13.69 9.42 -15.46
CA VAL A 44 -14.65 10.17 -14.65
C VAL A 44 -15.97 10.24 -15.41
N THR A 45 -17.05 9.77 -14.79
CA THR A 45 -18.40 9.89 -15.34
C THR A 45 -19.09 11.09 -14.72
N ILE A 46 -19.52 12.01 -15.58
CA ILE A 46 -20.33 13.17 -15.21
C ILE A 46 -21.79 12.89 -15.55
N LYS A 47 -22.69 13.20 -14.62
CA LYS A 47 -24.14 13.12 -14.81
C LYS A 47 -24.84 14.27 -14.10
N ALA A 48 -25.63 15.01 -14.83
CA ALA A 48 -26.35 16.18 -14.33
C ALA A 48 -25.40 17.17 -13.58
N GLY A 49 -24.23 17.46 -14.16
CA GLY A 49 -23.23 18.36 -13.61
C GLY A 49 -22.47 17.84 -12.37
N LYS A 50 -22.63 16.58 -12.00
CA LYS A 50 -21.97 15.96 -10.83
C LYS A 50 -21.06 14.82 -11.23
N ILE A 51 -20.03 14.57 -10.41
CA ILE A 51 -19.16 13.40 -10.57
C ILE A 51 -19.93 12.17 -10.07
N ALA A 52 -20.48 11.38 -11.03
CA ALA A 52 -21.27 10.19 -10.71
C ALA A 52 -20.40 8.96 -10.45
N ASN A 53 -19.24 8.87 -11.10
CA ASN A 53 -18.29 7.77 -10.88
C ASN A 53 -16.85 8.22 -11.20
N VAL A 54 -15.90 7.58 -10.53
CA VAL A 54 -14.46 7.71 -10.80
C VAL A 54 -13.86 6.31 -10.76
N LYS A 55 -13.13 5.94 -11.80
CA LYS A 55 -12.48 4.61 -11.89
C LYS A 55 -11.06 4.76 -12.43
N VAL A 56 -10.11 4.17 -11.74
CA VAL A 56 -8.75 4.00 -12.30
C VAL A 56 -8.82 2.88 -13.33
N VAL A 57 -8.55 3.21 -14.60
CA VAL A 57 -8.64 2.27 -15.73
C VAL A 57 -7.28 1.71 -16.14
N LYS A 58 -6.19 2.45 -15.83
CA LYS A 58 -4.82 1.99 -16.07
C LYS A 58 -3.91 2.52 -14.97
N SER A 59 -3.07 1.63 -14.42
CA SER A 59 -2.07 1.98 -13.41
C SER A 59 -0.93 0.97 -13.43
N GLY A 60 0.30 1.44 -13.32
CA GLY A 60 1.50 0.62 -13.07
C GLY A 60 2.05 0.81 -11.65
N GLU A 61 1.24 1.34 -10.75
CA GLU A 61 1.66 1.67 -9.38
C GLU A 61 1.99 0.41 -8.56
N SER A 62 2.76 0.60 -7.49
CA SER A 62 3.21 -0.50 -6.64
C SER A 62 2.03 -1.25 -6.03
N ALA A 63 1.99 -2.58 -6.26
CA ALA A 63 0.97 -3.44 -5.68
C ALA A 63 0.89 -3.29 -4.16
N MET A 64 -0.30 -3.41 -3.61
CA MET A 64 -0.68 -3.18 -2.20
C MET A 64 -0.60 -1.71 -1.77
N ILE A 65 0.50 -1.00 -2.05
CA ILE A 65 0.65 0.42 -1.69
C ILE A 65 -0.27 1.29 -2.55
N GLY A 66 -0.11 1.20 -3.86
CA GLY A 66 -0.96 1.92 -4.82
C GLY A 66 -2.41 1.47 -4.77
N ASP A 67 -2.64 0.18 -4.53
CA ASP A 67 -3.97 -0.40 -4.40
C ASP A 67 -4.83 0.30 -3.35
N ALA A 68 -4.22 0.72 -2.21
CA ALA A 68 -4.93 1.46 -1.16
C ALA A 68 -5.43 2.83 -1.66
N ALA A 69 -4.63 3.55 -2.46
CA ALA A 69 -5.06 4.81 -3.06
C ALA A 69 -6.10 4.60 -4.18
N ILE A 70 -5.92 3.56 -5.01
CA ILE A 70 -6.85 3.19 -6.08
C ILE A 70 -8.24 2.85 -5.53
N ALA A 71 -8.30 2.19 -4.38
CA ALA A 71 -9.57 1.86 -3.73
C ALA A 71 -10.25 3.09 -3.08
N ARG A 72 -9.48 3.98 -2.45
CA ARG A 72 -10.04 5.06 -1.59
C ARG A 72 -10.27 6.37 -2.33
N ILE A 73 -9.30 6.85 -3.12
CA ILE A 73 -9.37 8.19 -3.72
C ILE A 73 -10.57 8.35 -4.65
N PRO A 74 -10.87 7.41 -5.58
CA PRO A 74 -12.05 7.49 -6.42
C PRO A 74 -13.35 7.57 -5.63
N ALA A 75 -13.52 6.72 -4.62
CA ALA A 75 -14.71 6.69 -3.78
C ALA A 75 -14.91 8.01 -3.02
N GLU A 76 -13.83 8.59 -2.46
CA GLU A 76 -13.87 9.86 -1.76
C GLU A 76 -14.20 11.05 -2.69
N ILE A 77 -13.66 11.06 -3.90
CA ILE A 77 -13.99 12.09 -4.92
C ILE A 77 -15.49 12.08 -5.20
N VAL A 78 -16.07 10.92 -5.45
CA VAL A 78 -17.52 10.77 -5.70
C VAL A 78 -18.34 11.19 -4.47
N ALA A 79 -18.04 10.65 -3.30
CA ALA A 79 -18.79 10.92 -2.08
C ALA A 79 -18.78 12.40 -1.68
N ARG A 80 -17.66 13.08 -1.89
CA ARG A 80 -17.49 14.49 -1.53
C ARG A 80 -17.79 15.47 -2.65
N GLN A 81 -17.96 14.97 -3.87
CA GLN A 81 -18.02 15.82 -5.07
C GLN A 81 -16.84 16.79 -5.10
N SER A 82 -15.63 16.27 -4.86
CA SER A 82 -14.43 17.09 -4.72
C SER A 82 -13.16 16.36 -5.19
N LEU A 83 -12.35 17.06 -5.98
CA LEU A 83 -11.00 16.64 -6.36
C LEU A 83 -9.98 16.91 -5.24
N GLY A 84 -10.35 17.70 -4.21
CA GLY A 84 -9.52 18.08 -3.09
C GLY A 84 -9.59 17.11 -1.92
N VAL A 85 -9.61 15.78 -2.16
CA VAL A 85 -9.62 14.77 -1.11
C VAL A 85 -8.22 14.54 -0.53
N ASN A 86 -8.15 13.97 0.68
CA ASN A 86 -6.88 13.66 1.35
C ASN A 86 -6.09 12.59 0.59
N ASN A 87 -4.77 12.64 0.69
CA ASN A 87 -3.92 11.56 0.23
C ASN A 87 -4.00 10.35 1.18
N VAL A 88 -3.89 9.16 0.63
CA VAL A 88 -3.72 7.94 1.41
C VAL A 88 -2.28 7.89 1.95
N ALA A 89 -2.13 7.68 3.26
CA ALA A 89 -0.83 7.58 3.90
C ALA A 89 0.04 6.49 3.25
N GLY A 90 1.30 6.81 2.97
CA GLY A 90 2.24 5.92 2.28
C GLY A 90 2.02 5.76 0.77
N ALA A 91 0.85 6.14 0.22
CA ALA A 91 0.53 6.13 -1.20
C ALA A 91 0.32 7.54 -1.78
N SER A 92 1.05 8.53 -1.28
CA SER A 92 0.84 9.95 -1.62
C SER A 92 1.01 10.26 -3.11
N LEU A 93 2.04 9.69 -3.77
CA LEU A 93 2.29 9.92 -5.19
C LEU A 93 1.16 9.33 -6.05
N THR A 94 0.71 8.12 -5.76
CA THR A 94 -0.43 7.49 -6.43
C THR A 94 -1.72 8.29 -6.18
N SER A 95 -1.95 8.74 -4.95
CA SER A 95 -3.10 9.60 -4.62
C SER A 95 -3.10 10.91 -5.42
N MET A 96 -1.95 11.56 -5.52
CA MET A 96 -1.80 12.79 -6.31
C MET A 96 -2.02 12.53 -7.79
N ALA A 97 -1.50 11.43 -8.34
CA ALA A 97 -1.68 11.04 -9.73
C ALA A 97 -3.16 10.79 -10.06
N ILE A 98 -3.90 10.07 -9.22
CA ILE A 98 -5.34 9.83 -9.41
C ILE A 98 -6.11 11.15 -9.40
N LYS A 99 -5.83 12.05 -8.45
CA LYS A 99 -6.49 13.36 -8.37
C LYS A 99 -6.18 14.23 -9.58
N ALA A 100 -4.92 14.26 -10.03
CA ALA A 100 -4.52 15.01 -11.21
C ALA A 100 -5.13 14.44 -12.49
N ALA A 101 -5.18 13.11 -12.64
CA ALA A 101 -5.84 12.43 -13.74
C ALA A 101 -7.35 12.74 -13.77
N ALA A 102 -8.03 12.66 -12.61
CA ALA A 102 -9.44 13.04 -12.50
C ALA A 102 -9.68 14.53 -12.83
N THR A 103 -8.75 15.41 -12.45
CA THR A 103 -8.77 16.83 -12.84
C THR A 103 -8.70 17.00 -14.36
N ASN A 104 -7.83 16.25 -15.02
CA ASN A 104 -7.70 16.27 -16.47
C ASN A 104 -8.96 15.71 -17.16
N ALA A 105 -9.60 14.68 -16.61
CA ALA A 105 -10.87 14.15 -17.10
C ALA A 105 -12.02 15.18 -16.98
N VAL A 106 -12.10 15.91 -15.87
CA VAL A 106 -13.07 17.02 -15.68
C VAL A 106 -12.85 18.13 -16.70
N LYS A 107 -11.58 18.49 -17.00
CA LYS A 107 -11.27 19.43 -18.07
C LYS A 107 -11.71 18.92 -19.44
N ALA A 108 -11.48 17.64 -19.73
CA ALA A 108 -11.91 17.01 -20.98
C ALA A 108 -13.44 17.02 -21.15
N ALA A 109 -14.18 17.00 -20.05
CA ALA A 109 -15.64 17.17 -20.02
C ALA A 109 -16.10 18.65 -20.21
N GLY A 110 -15.18 19.59 -20.42
CA GLY A 110 -15.47 21.02 -20.49
C GLY A 110 -15.72 21.68 -19.13
N GLY A 111 -15.50 20.98 -18.02
CA GLY A 111 -15.69 21.50 -16.68
C GLY A 111 -14.51 22.34 -16.18
N THR A 112 -14.80 23.21 -15.22
CA THR A 112 -13.79 24.01 -14.52
C THR A 112 -13.38 23.28 -13.24
N PRO A 113 -12.14 22.73 -13.14
CA PRO A 113 -11.74 21.92 -11.98
C PRO A 113 -11.88 22.62 -10.63
N SER A 114 -11.72 23.96 -10.56
CA SER A 114 -11.87 24.71 -9.32
C SER A 114 -13.29 24.64 -8.71
N GLU A 115 -14.31 24.41 -9.52
CA GLU A 115 -15.69 24.22 -9.06
C GLU A 115 -15.86 22.90 -8.29
N PHE A 116 -14.99 21.92 -8.59
CA PHE A 116 -14.92 20.61 -7.94
C PHE A 116 -13.83 20.55 -6.86
N TYR A 117 -13.22 21.68 -6.48
CA TYR A 117 -12.13 21.70 -5.51
C TYR A 117 -12.61 22.24 -4.17
N LYS A 118 -13.04 21.35 -3.30
CA LYS A 118 -13.35 21.67 -1.90
C LYS A 118 -12.19 21.22 -1.02
N ALA A 119 -11.85 22.02 -0.02
CA ALA A 119 -10.79 21.66 0.93
C ALA A 119 -11.08 20.31 1.61
N PRO A 120 -10.05 19.51 1.88
CA PRO A 120 -10.21 18.28 2.62
C PRO A 120 -10.86 18.54 3.99
N ILE A 121 -11.83 17.71 4.36
CA ILE A 121 -12.46 17.80 5.67
C ILE A 121 -11.55 17.08 6.66
N LYS A 122 -11.14 17.75 7.72
CA LYS A 122 -10.54 17.09 8.87
C LYS A 122 -11.63 16.25 9.54
N LYS A 123 -11.46 14.93 9.55
CA LYS A 123 -12.36 14.07 10.31
C LYS A 123 -12.27 14.46 11.80
N PRO A 124 -13.39 14.62 12.51
CA PRO A 124 -13.34 14.75 13.96
C PRO A 124 -12.77 13.46 14.54
N ALA A 125 -11.97 13.58 15.59
CA ALA A 125 -11.52 12.41 16.32
C ALA A 125 -12.73 11.68 16.89
N SER A 126 -12.77 10.37 16.72
CA SER A 126 -13.77 9.53 17.35
C SER A 126 -13.23 9.16 18.73
N ASN A 127 -13.79 9.74 19.79
CA ASN A 127 -13.41 9.42 21.17
C ASN A 127 -14.09 8.13 21.65
N ILE A 128 -14.07 7.07 20.82
CA ILE A 128 -14.65 5.78 21.17
C ILE A 128 -13.54 4.85 21.58
N ASP A 129 -13.52 4.47 22.84
CA ASP A 129 -12.62 3.44 23.36
C ASP A 129 -13.14 2.05 23.01
N VAL A 130 -12.30 1.28 22.31
CA VAL A 130 -12.59 -0.10 21.97
C VAL A 130 -11.53 -1.00 22.62
N SER A 131 -11.99 -2.01 23.34
CA SER A 131 -11.11 -3.00 23.98
C SER A 131 -11.23 -4.36 23.29
N TYR A 132 -10.09 -5.00 23.08
CA TYR A 132 -9.99 -6.37 22.56
C TYR A 132 -9.28 -7.24 23.57
N LYS A 133 -9.67 -8.52 23.62
CA LYS A 133 -9.00 -9.55 24.43
C LYS A 133 -8.50 -10.66 23.52
N THR A 134 -7.22 -11.01 23.66
CA THR A 134 -6.57 -12.03 22.84
C THR A 134 -5.40 -12.63 23.58
N ALA A 135 -4.89 -13.79 23.15
CA ALA A 135 -3.70 -14.40 23.72
C ALA A 135 -2.41 -13.71 23.25
N VAL A 136 -2.38 -13.26 21.98
CA VAL A 136 -1.19 -12.64 21.38
C VAL A 136 -1.59 -11.40 20.60
N VAL A 137 -0.81 -10.33 20.77
CA VAL A 137 -0.87 -9.16 19.91
C VAL A 137 0.45 -9.04 19.14
N VAL A 138 0.34 -8.96 17.81
CA VAL A 138 1.48 -8.72 16.93
C VAL A 138 1.42 -7.29 16.41
N VAL A 139 2.52 -6.56 16.55
CA VAL A 139 2.63 -5.17 16.10
C VAL A 139 3.46 -5.09 14.82
N GLY A 140 2.81 -4.70 13.73
CA GLY A 140 3.39 -4.56 12.40
C GLY A 140 3.21 -5.80 11.53
N SER A 141 2.90 -5.56 10.25
CA SER A 141 2.57 -6.56 9.24
C SER A 141 3.69 -6.88 8.24
N GLY A 142 4.93 -6.47 8.52
CA GLY A 142 6.10 -6.90 7.76
C GLY A 142 6.29 -8.42 7.83
N ALA A 143 7.25 -8.98 7.08
CA ALA A 143 7.46 -10.45 7.01
C ALA A 143 7.55 -11.09 8.39
N SER A 144 8.31 -10.51 9.32
CA SER A 144 8.48 -11.06 10.67
C SER A 144 7.19 -11.05 11.48
N GLY A 145 6.46 -9.93 11.47
CA GLY A 145 5.18 -9.83 12.17
C GLY A 145 4.13 -10.76 11.56
N MET A 146 4.05 -10.81 10.24
CA MET A 146 3.12 -11.71 9.55
C MET A 146 3.44 -13.18 9.83
N ALA A 147 4.71 -13.57 9.80
CA ALA A 147 5.12 -14.95 10.13
C ALA A 147 4.80 -15.29 11.60
N ALA A 148 5.06 -14.36 12.53
CA ALA A 148 4.70 -14.53 13.93
C ALA A 148 3.20 -14.68 14.14
N ALA A 149 2.39 -13.84 13.49
CA ALA A 149 0.93 -13.87 13.58
C ALA A 149 0.36 -15.18 13.04
N VAL A 150 0.79 -15.60 11.82
CA VAL A 150 0.36 -16.86 11.22
C VAL A 150 0.75 -18.04 12.12
N ARG A 151 2.01 -18.10 12.55
CA ARG A 151 2.50 -19.22 13.37
C ARG A 151 1.77 -19.29 14.70
N SER A 152 1.54 -18.15 15.36
CA SER A 152 0.80 -18.08 16.62
C SER A 152 -0.65 -18.58 16.45
N GLN A 153 -1.33 -18.09 15.41
CA GLN A 153 -2.71 -18.48 15.13
C GLN A 153 -2.85 -19.97 14.80
N LEU A 154 -1.94 -20.51 13.96
CA LEU A 154 -1.93 -21.94 13.61
C LEU A 154 -1.60 -22.85 14.80
N ASN A 155 -0.88 -22.34 15.81
CA ASN A 155 -0.64 -23.03 17.06
C ASN A 155 -1.82 -22.94 18.05
N GLY A 156 -2.98 -22.42 17.64
CA GLY A 156 -4.20 -22.33 18.46
C GLY A 156 -4.23 -21.14 19.41
N ASN A 157 -3.31 -20.17 19.29
CA ASN A 157 -3.36 -18.95 20.09
C ASN A 157 -4.15 -17.87 19.36
N PRO A 158 -5.32 -17.43 19.84
CA PRO A 158 -6.03 -16.30 19.26
C PRO A 158 -5.11 -15.09 19.15
N THR A 159 -4.97 -14.55 17.94
CA THR A 159 -3.98 -13.51 17.64
C THR A 159 -4.62 -12.32 16.96
N ILE A 160 -4.25 -11.11 17.40
CA ILE A 160 -4.59 -9.86 16.74
C ILE A 160 -3.29 -9.24 16.20
N LEU A 161 -3.29 -8.93 14.89
CA LEU A 161 -2.22 -8.17 14.25
C LEU A 161 -2.69 -6.73 14.06
N ILE A 162 -1.89 -5.77 14.48
CA ILE A 162 -2.15 -4.35 14.23
C ILE A 162 -1.13 -3.77 13.27
N GLU A 163 -1.61 -2.94 12.34
CA GLU A 163 -0.79 -2.27 11.32
C GLU A 163 -1.15 -0.79 11.26
N LYS A 164 -0.14 0.07 11.35
CA LYS A 164 -0.33 1.53 11.32
C LYS A 164 -0.68 2.10 9.95
N MET A 165 -0.30 1.38 8.89
CA MET A 165 -0.51 1.79 7.51
C MET A 165 -1.87 1.27 6.99
N PRO A 166 -2.43 1.90 5.93
CA PRO A 166 -3.64 1.42 5.26
C PRO A 166 -3.37 0.24 4.30
N TYR A 167 -2.21 -0.39 4.39
CA TYR A 167 -1.81 -1.59 3.65
C TYR A 167 -0.87 -2.45 4.49
N LEU A 168 -0.84 -3.75 4.19
CA LEU A 168 0.01 -4.72 4.87
C LEU A 168 1.40 -4.81 4.23
N GLY A 169 2.35 -5.33 5.00
CA GLY A 169 3.63 -5.80 4.51
C GLY A 169 4.84 -4.94 4.83
N GLY A 170 4.66 -3.72 5.34
CA GLY A 170 5.77 -2.84 5.69
C GLY A 170 6.81 -2.74 4.57
N ASP A 171 8.10 -2.74 4.91
CA ASP A 171 9.18 -2.68 3.91
C ASP A 171 9.33 -3.99 3.12
N THR A 172 8.74 -5.09 3.58
CA THR A 172 8.79 -6.38 2.87
C THR A 172 8.23 -6.27 1.47
N ILE A 173 7.11 -5.56 1.27
CA ILE A 173 6.48 -5.44 -0.07
C ILE A 173 7.31 -4.63 -1.08
N LEU A 174 8.36 -3.95 -0.63
CA LEU A 174 9.27 -3.19 -1.49
C LEU A 174 10.40 -4.04 -2.05
N ASN A 175 10.59 -5.25 -1.51
CA ASN A 175 11.68 -6.13 -1.92
C ASN A 175 11.25 -7.16 -2.99
N ALA A 176 12.22 -7.85 -3.58
CA ALA A 176 11.98 -8.81 -4.65
C ALA A 176 11.29 -10.11 -4.20
N GLY A 177 11.15 -10.37 -2.91
CA GLY A 177 10.52 -11.58 -2.38
C GLY A 177 11.45 -12.79 -2.36
N THR A 178 12.74 -12.58 -2.14
CA THR A 178 13.72 -13.67 -2.11
C THR A 178 14.07 -14.07 -0.68
N LEU A 179 14.28 -15.37 -0.50
CA LEU A 179 14.76 -16.00 0.73
C LEU A 179 16.01 -16.81 0.46
N ILE A 180 16.75 -17.13 1.53
CA ILE A 180 17.85 -18.10 1.50
C ILE A 180 17.26 -19.50 1.70
N ALA A 181 17.45 -20.39 0.73
CA ALA A 181 16.93 -21.76 0.77
C ALA A 181 17.90 -22.78 1.41
N THR A 182 19.01 -22.31 1.95
CA THR A 182 20.10 -23.15 2.50
C THR A 182 19.58 -24.20 3.46
N GLY A 183 19.91 -25.46 3.18
CA GLY A 183 19.57 -26.61 4.05
C GLY A 183 18.10 -27.04 3.96
N SER A 184 17.29 -26.43 3.09
CA SER A 184 15.90 -26.86 2.88
C SER A 184 15.82 -28.15 2.05
N ARG A 185 14.76 -28.91 2.24
CA ARG A 185 14.40 -30.03 1.37
C ARG A 185 14.20 -29.56 -0.07
N TYR A 186 13.52 -28.41 -0.22
CA TYR A 186 13.28 -27.80 -1.52
C TYR A 186 14.57 -27.50 -2.29
N GLN A 187 15.60 -26.99 -1.61
CA GLN A 187 16.91 -26.73 -2.23
C GLN A 187 17.54 -28.02 -2.79
N ARG A 188 17.47 -29.11 -2.03
CA ARG A 188 18.08 -30.38 -2.46
C ARG A 188 17.28 -31.11 -3.54
N GLU A 189 15.96 -31.21 -3.38
CA GLU A 189 15.09 -32.06 -4.20
C GLU A 189 14.57 -31.35 -5.45
N VAL A 190 14.26 -30.06 -5.37
CA VAL A 190 13.67 -29.29 -6.47
C VAL A 190 14.70 -28.44 -7.20
N MET A 191 15.57 -27.77 -6.46
CA MET A 191 16.64 -26.97 -7.04
C MET A 191 17.87 -27.79 -7.42
N HIS A 192 17.97 -29.07 -6.99
CA HIS A 192 19.07 -29.95 -7.18
C HIS A 192 20.44 -29.42 -6.73
N GLU A 193 20.41 -28.49 -5.74
CA GLU A 193 21.61 -27.94 -5.13
C GLU A 193 22.00 -28.78 -3.91
N THR A 194 23.03 -29.56 -4.04
CA THR A 194 23.50 -30.53 -3.04
C THR A 194 24.81 -30.11 -2.34
N LYS A 195 25.45 -29.04 -2.83
CA LYS A 195 26.74 -28.58 -2.29
C LYS A 195 26.57 -27.57 -1.18
N ASP A 196 25.41 -26.94 -1.10
CA ASP A 196 25.15 -25.93 -0.08
C ASP A 196 24.96 -26.55 1.32
N SER A 197 25.37 -25.79 2.31
CA SER A 197 25.16 -26.13 3.71
C SER A 197 25.07 -24.88 4.57
N PRO A 198 24.51 -24.95 5.77
CA PRO A 198 24.53 -23.83 6.73
C PRO A 198 25.92 -23.26 6.98
N ALA A 199 26.94 -24.13 7.08
CA ALA A 199 28.33 -23.72 7.27
C ALA A 199 28.91 -22.97 6.05
N LEU A 200 28.60 -23.46 4.83
CA LEU A 200 29.03 -22.80 3.60
C LEU A 200 28.32 -21.44 3.44
N ALA A 201 27.03 -21.39 3.68
CA ALA A 201 26.26 -20.14 3.64
C ALA A 201 26.76 -19.13 4.66
N TYR A 202 27.08 -19.58 5.89
CA TYR A 202 27.68 -18.72 6.92
C TYR A 202 29.00 -18.10 6.43
N LYS A 203 29.90 -18.95 5.89
CA LYS A 203 31.18 -18.51 5.34
C LYS A 203 31.02 -17.46 4.26
N ASP A 204 30.16 -17.69 3.29
CA ASP A 204 29.91 -16.79 2.17
C ASP A 204 29.32 -15.46 2.66
N ILE A 205 28.29 -15.48 3.53
CA ILE A 205 27.65 -14.27 4.05
C ILE A 205 28.66 -13.45 4.87
N MET A 206 29.46 -14.07 5.71
CA MET A 206 30.50 -13.36 6.47
C MET A 206 31.57 -12.77 5.55
N HIS A 207 31.99 -13.49 4.51
CA HIS A 207 32.95 -13.01 3.54
C HIS A 207 32.44 -11.81 2.74
N VAL A 208 31.25 -11.92 2.15
CA VAL A 208 30.61 -10.83 1.38
C VAL A 208 30.34 -9.60 2.27
N GLY A 209 29.94 -9.83 3.49
CA GLY A 209 29.76 -8.77 4.51
C GLY A 209 31.07 -8.22 5.08
N LYS A 210 32.24 -8.66 4.57
CA LYS A 210 33.58 -8.25 5.02
C LYS A 210 33.74 -8.37 6.56
N HIS A 211 33.13 -9.43 7.12
CA HIS A 211 33.11 -9.72 8.56
C HIS A 211 32.54 -8.59 9.44
N ARG A 212 31.68 -7.73 8.86
CA ARG A 212 30.97 -6.68 9.59
C ARG A 212 29.60 -7.14 10.11
N ASN A 213 29.15 -8.29 9.64
CA ASN A 213 27.88 -8.90 10.05
C ASN A 213 27.99 -9.40 11.51
N ASP A 214 26.84 -9.39 12.20
CA ASP A 214 26.76 -10.08 13.49
C ASP A 214 26.86 -11.59 13.27
N PRO A 215 27.90 -12.26 13.78
CA PRO A 215 28.13 -13.68 13.54
C PRO A 215 27.05 -14.58 14.17
N VAL A 216 26.44 -14.14 15.27
CA VAL A 216 25.37 -14.88 15.95
C VAL A 216 24.10 -14.87 15.11
N LEU A 217 23.73 -13.70 14.57
CA LEU A 217 22.58 -13.58 13.68
C LEU A 217 22.79 -14.33 12.37
N VAL A 218 23.95 -14.22 11.74
CA VAL A 218 24.26 -14.97 10.51
C VAL A 218 24.17 -16.47 10.74
N LYS A 219 24.74 -16.98 11.84
CA LYS A 219 24.66 -18.39 12.21
C LYS A 219 23.21 -18.84 12.39
N MET A 220 22.43 -18.08 13.16
CA MET A 220 21.02 -18.39 13.37
C MET A 220 20.22 -18.44 12.06
N VAL A 221 20.41 -17.47 11.18
CA VAL A 221 19.72 -17.41 9.86
C VAL A 221 20.09 -18.61 9.02
N THR A 222 21.38 -18.91 8.87
CA THR A 222 21.83 -20.02 8.01
C THR A 222 21.41 -21.39 8.53
N GLU A 223 21.38 -21.60 9.84
CA GLU A 223 20.95 -22.86 10.46
C GLU A 223 19.42 -23.05 10.41
N LYS A 224 18.64 -21.96 10.39
CA LYS A 224 17.16 -22.03 10.46
C LYS A 224 16.49 -21.84 9.10
N ALA A 225 17.17 -21.28 8.11
CA ALA A 225 16.58 -20.94 6.82
C ALA A 225 15.88 -22.12 6.16
N GLY A 226 16.52 -23.31 6.16
CA GLY A 226 15.96 -24.50 5.53
C GLY A 226 14.60 -24.90 6.10
N SER A 227 14.50 -24.99 7.42
CA SER A 227 13.25 -25.34 8.09
C SER A 227 12.14 -24.31 7.90
N VAL A 228 12.50 -23.03 7.80
CA VAL A 228 11.54 -21.96 7.50
C VAL A 228 11.02 -22.06 6.07
N VAL A 229 11.92 -22.30 5.10
CA VAL A 229 11.53 -22.48 3.69
C VAL A 229 10.62 -23.69 3.55
N ASP A 230 10.97 -24.82 4.17
CA ASP A 230 10.14 -26.02 4.12
C ASP A 230 8.76 -25.78 4.74
N TRP A 231 8.67 -25.08 5.87
CA TRP A 231 7.39 -24.68 6.47
C TRP A 231 6.56 -23.79 5.53
N LEU A 232 7.18 -22.79 4.90
CA LEU A 232 6.47 -21.89 3.97
C LEU A 232 5.90 -22.63 2.76
N ILE A 233 6.63 -23.63 2.25
CA ILE A 233 6.25 -24.40 1.06
C ILE A 233 5.31 -25.54 1.42
N ASP A 234 5.68 -26.35 2.42
CA ASP A 234 4.99 -27.60 2.72
C ASP A 234 3.72 -27.38 3.55
N ASP A 235 3.76 -26.49 4.54
CA ASP A 235 2.62 -26.25 5.42
C ASP A 235 1.73 -25.12 4.87
N LEU A 236 2.33 -24.00 4.48
CA LEU A 236 1.59 -22.82 4.05
C LEU A 236 1.28 -22.77 2.55
N LYS A 237 1.86 -23.67 1.75
CA LYS A 237 1.64 -23.73 0.30
C LYS A 237 1.94 -22.42 -0.41
N ILE A 238 2.92 -21.66 0.07
CA ILE A 238 3.35 -20.44 -0.60
C ILE A 238 4.08 -20.84 -1.89
N PRO A 239 3.67 -20.34 -3.05
CA PRO A 239 4.28 -20.71 -4.31
C PRO A 239 5.65 -20.06 -4.47
N TYR A 240 6.66 -20.88 -4.67
CA TYR A 240 8.01 -20.46 -5.00
C TYR A 240 8.39 -20.92 -6.40
N GLY A 241 9.14 -20.09 -7.12
CA GLY A 241 9.65 -20.45 -8.44
C GLY A 241 10.70 -21.55 -8.38
N PRO A 242 10.81 -22.38 -9.44
CA PRO A 242 11.74 -23.51 -9.48
C PRO A 242 13.21 -23.10 -9.57
N ALA A 243 13.50 -21.88 -9.98
CA ALA A 243 14.86 -21.40 -10.22
C ALA A 243 15.38 -20.64 -9.01
N ALA A 244 16.33 -21.23 -8.32
CA ALA A 244 17.19 -20.49 -7.43
C ALA A 244 18.35 -19.90 -8.22
N THR A 245 18.61 -18.62 -7.99
CA THR A 245 19.81 -17.97 -8.51
C THR A 245 20.90 -17.97 -7.45
N GLN A 246 22.13 -17.93 -7.91
CA GLN A 246 23.26 -17.73 -7.03
C GLN A 246 23.39 -16.22 -6.75
N TYR A 247 23.55 -15.86 -5.48
CA TYR A 247 23.93 -14.50 -5.14
C TYR A 247 25.36 -14.22 -5.61
N PRO A 248 25.69 -13.00 -6.03
CA PRO A 248 27.06 -12.62 -6.32
C PRO A 248 28.00 -12.99 -5.17
N ASP A 249 29.16 -13.54 -5.49
CA ASP A 249 30.21 -13.96 -4.56
C ASP A 249 29.80 -15.04 -3.53
N HIS A 250 28.70 -15.74 -3.77
CA HIS A 250 28.32 -16.93 -3.01
C HIS A 250 28.75 -18.22 -3.73
N SER A 251 29.09 -19.26 -2.98
CA SER A 251 29.62 -20.53 -3.48
C SER A 251 28.55 -21.50 -3.98
N ALA A 252 27.28 -21.27 -3.67
CA ALA A 252 26.17 -22.16 -4.02
C ALA A 252 24.89 -21.37 -4.37
N SER A 253 24.00 -22.02 -5.13
CA SER A 253 22.68 -21.49 -5.48
C SER A 253 21.73 -21.63 -4.31
N ARG A 254 21.37 -20.52 -3.66
CA ARG A 254 20.52 -20.52 -2.47
C ARG A 254 19.42 -19.46 -2.48
N GLN A 255 19.34 -18.66 -3.54
CA GLN A 255 18.31 -17.64 -3.65
C GLN A 255 17.02 -18.25 -4.20
N LEU A 256 15.97 -18.20 -3.41
CA LEU A 256 14.65 -18.69 -3.76
C LEU A 256 13.68 -17.52 -3.81
N GLY A 257 13.00 -17.33 -4.95
CA GLY A 257 12.03 -16.25 -5.16
C GLY A 257 10.59 -16.71 -5.03
N VAL A 258 9.77 -15.99 -4.30
CA VAL A 258 8.33 -16.24 -4.25
C VAL A 258 7.66 -15.80 -5.55
N GLU A 259 6.74 -16.62 -6.08
CA GLU A 259 5.97 -16.26 -7.27
C GLU A 259 5.09 -15.03 -6.99
N GLY A 260 5.11 -14.06 -7.90
CA GLY A 260 4.42 -12.78 -7.71
C GLY A 260 5.11 -11.86 -6.70
N ARG A 261 6.34 -12.17 -6.29
CA ARG A 261 7.18 -11.34 -5.41
C ARG A 261 6.60 -11.15 -4.00
N SER A 262 7.20 -10.26 -3.22
CA SER A 262 6.78 -9.98 -1.83
C SER A 262 5.33 -9.58 -1.64
N PRO A 263 4.67 -8.82 -2.53
CA PRO A 263 3.24 -8.55 -2.39
C PRO A 263 2.39 -9.82 -2.34
N ASN A 264 2.72 -10.82 -3.18
CA ASN A 264 2.00 -12.11 -3.17
C ASN A 264 2.27 -12.92 -1.89
N PHE A 265 3.52 -12.88 -1.40
CA PHE A 265 3.85 -13.47 -0.09
C PHE A 265 2.96 -12.90 1.03
N ILE A 266 2.90 -11.58 1.16
CA ILE A 266 2.11 -10.92 2.20
C ILE A 266 0.60 -11.19 2.03
N ARG A 267 0.08 -11.16 0.80
CA ARG A 267 -1.34 -11.50 0.55
C ARG A 267 -1.66 -12.94 0.96
N THR A 268 -0.80 -13.88 0.61
CA THR A 268 -1.00 -15.29 0.95
C THR A 268 -0.95 -15.50 2.46
N MET A 269 0.05 -14.93 3.13
CA MET A 269 0.19 -15.02 4.57
C MET A 269 -1.00 -14.36 5.30
N SER A 270 -1.45 -13.18 4.87
CA SER A 270 -2.59 -12.49 5.49
C SER A 270 -3.88 -13.27 5.31
N ARG A 271 -4.10 -13.88 4.14
CA ARG A 271 -5.25 -14.74 3.89
C ARG A 271 -5.23 -15.96 4.82
N ILE A 272 -4.10 -16.67 4.90
CA ILE A 272 -3.96 -17.82 5.82
C ILE A 272 -4.27 -17.40 7.26
N PHE A 273 -3.74 -16.25 7.69
CA PHE A 273 -4.00 -15.73 9.04
C PHE A 273 -5.49 -15.49 9.30
N THR A 274 -6.18 -14.82 8.39
CA THR A 274 -7.60 -14.49 8.54
C THR A 274 -8.51 -15.71 8.36
N ASP A 275 -8.19 -16.61 7.44
CA ASP A 275 -8.94 -17.86 7.22
C ASP A 275 -8.93 -18.77 8.46
N HIS A 276 -7.89 -18.68 9.29
CA HIS A 276 -7.78 -19.39 10.57
C HIS A 276 -8.30 -18.56 11.77
N GLY A 277 -9.03 -17.46 11.53
CA GLY A 277 -9.67 -16.66 12.58
C GLY A 277 -8.78 -15.56 13.19
N GLY A 278 -7.61 -15.32 12.63
CA GLY A 278 -6.78 -14.19 13.00
C GLY A 278 -7.43 -12.85 12.64
N LYS A 279 -7.26 -11.83 13.49
CA LYS A 279 -7.85 -10.52 13.29
C LYS A 279 -6.78 -9.49 12.93
N ILE A 280 -7.02 -8.70 11.88
CA ILE A 280 -6.14 -7.61 11.46
C ILE A 280 -6.85 -6.27 11.74
N LEU A 281 -6.16 -5.37 12.45
CA LEU A 281 -6.59 -4.00 12.64
C LEU A 281 -5.63 -3.07 11.87
N MET A 282 -6.13 -2.55 10.76
CA MET A 282 -5.40 -1.61 9.90
C MET A 282 -5.46 -0.19 10.47
N GLU A 283 -4.56 0.67 9.99
CA GLU A 283 -4.49 2.09 10.38
C GLU A 283 -4.47 2.27 11.91
N THR A 284 -3.93 1.28 12.62
CA THR A 284 -3.92 1.18 14.07
C THR A 284 -2.47 1.19 14.56
N ARG A 285 -2.08 2.29 15.21
CA ARG A 285 -0.73 2.53 15.71
C ARG A 285 -0.63 2.15 17.18
N ALA A 286 0.26 1.21 17.52
CA ALA A 286 0.65 0.97 18.91
C ALA A 286 1.32 2.22 19.50
N THR A 287 0.92 2.62 20.69
CA THR A 287 1.43 3.83 21.37
C THR A 287 2.22 3.51 22.62
N SER A 288 1.82 2.48 23.36
CA SER A 288 2.52 2.04 24.57
C SER A 288 2.22 0.59 24.93
N LEU A 289 3.08 0.03 25.78
CA LEU A 289 2.86 -1.27 26.41
C LEU A 289 2.10 -1.09 27.72
N ILE A 290 1.23 -2.04 28.03
CA ILE A 290 0.61 -2.18 29.34
C ILE A 290 1.46 -3.15 30.15
N TYR A 291 2.08 -2.65 31.22
CA TYR A 291 2.90 -3.47 32.13
C TYR A 291 2.14 -3.79 33.39
N LYS A 292 2.12 -5.05 33.77
CA LYS A 292 1.49 -5.49 35.01
C LYS A 292 2.27 -6.68 35.61
N GLY A 293 2.66 -6.56 36.86
CA GLY A 293 3.36 -7.64 37.55
C GLY A 293 4.68 -8.07 36.89
N GLY A 294 5.46 -7.15 36.32
CA GLY A 294 6.74 -7.43 35.68
C GLY A 294 6.68 -8.02 34.28
N ARG A 295 5.50 -8.10 33.69
CA ARG A 295 5.28 -8.61 32.31
C ARG A 295 4.45 -7.63 31.46
N VAL A 296 4.53 -7.78 30.16
CA VAL A 296 3.62 -7.09 29.22
C VAL A 296 2.27 -7.83 29.27
N ASP A 297 1.21 -7.09 29.60
CA ASP A 297 -0.17 -7.58 29.71
C ASP A 297 -1.05 -7.10 28.55
N GLY A 298 -0.56 -6.18 27.73
CA GLY A 298 -1.27 -5.66 26.56
C GLY A 298 -0.59 -4.44 25.96
N ILE A 299 -1.32 -3.78 25.08
CA ILE A 299 -0.88 -2.55 24.43
C ILE A 299 -2.01 -1.52 24.39
N HIS A 300 -1.62 -0.24 24.35
CA HIS A 300 -2.49 0.83 23.88
C HIS A 300 -2.21 1.11 22.41
N ALA A 301 -3.26 1.38 21.66
CA ALA A 301 -3.17 1.73 20.25
C ALA A 301 -4.21 2.78 19.88
N VAL A 302 -3.92 3.56 18.85
CA VAL A 302 -4.83 4.57 18.30
C VAL A 302 -5.00 4.30 16.81
N ASN A 303 -6.24 4.33 16.33
CA ASN A 303 -6.51 4.23 14.90
C ASN A 303 -6.50 5.61 14.22
N SER A 304 -6.66 5.66 12.89
CA SER A 304 -6.63 6.89 12.12
C SER A 304 -7.81 7.82 12.37
N ASP A 305 -8.84 7.33 13.04
CA ASP A 305 -10.04 8.12 13.36
C ASP A 305 -9.99 8.74 14.78
N GLY A 306 -8.91 8.51 15.54
CA GLY A 306 -8.65 9.09 16.86
C GLY A 306 -8.62 8.11 18.00
#